data_d7a3c262406e97b58e749ef758f0e931
#
_entry.id   d7a3c262406e97b58e749ef758f0e931
#
_cell.length_a   1.000
_cell.length_b   1.000
_cell.length_c   1.000
_cell.angle_alpha   90.00
_cell.angle_beta   90.00
_cell.angle_gamma   90.00
#
_symmetry.space_group_name_H-M   'P 1'
#
loop_
_entity.id
_entity.type
_entity.pdbx_description
1 polymer ?
#
loop_
_entity_poly.entity_id
_entity_poly.type
_entity_poly.pdbx_seq_one_letter_code
_entity_poly.pdbx_strand_id
1 'polypeptide(L)'
;KGKHIYWMHTIPFWSDAVKEALLLNDSAQIVGCELSQVADLSVHSEDPYEEMAMRLVYHALNGPISRRIEAGIHHAKQAGADGAVWFNHWGCKHTLGGSRIAKKRFEEAGIPMLILDGDGCDRSHGGEGQTSTRLGAFLEMLGDFDHE
;
A
#
# COMPACT_ATOMS: atom_id res chain seq x y z
N LYS A 1 -7.64 17.17 -10.68
CA LYS A 1 -7.16 15.81 -10.90
C LYS A 1 -7.22 15.09 -9.56
N GLY A 2 -7.83 13.90 -9.52
CA GLY A 2 -7.97 13.15 -8.27
C GLY A 2 -6.61 12.72 -7.70
N LYS A 3 -6.56 12.46 -6.40
CA LYS A 3 -5.36 11.98 -5.70
C LYS A 3 -5.09 10.51 -6.01
N HIS A 4 -3.85 10.17 -6.25
CA HIS A 4 -3.38 8.84 -6.53
C HIS A 4 -2.82 8.20 -5.27
N ILE A 5 -3.39 7.08 -4.85
CA ILE A 5 -3.01 6.37 -3.62
C ILE A 5 -2.39 5.02 -3.97
N TYR A 6 -1.20 4.76 -3.44
CA TYR A 6 -0.58 3.44 -3.48
C TYR A 6 -0.94 2.64 -2.22
N TRP A 7 -1.44 1.41 -2.40
CA TRP A 7 -1.89 0.59 -1.29
C TRP A 7 -0.90 -0.52 -0.95
N MET A 8 -0.48 -0.58 0.29
CA MET A 8 0.39 -1.63 0.83
C MET A 8 -0.43 -2.66 1.60
N HIS A 9 -0.25 -3.93 1.28
CA HIS A 9 -0.96 -5.10 1.83
C HIS A 9 -2.41 -5.25 1.32
N THR A 10 -3.25 -5.97 2.06
CA THR A 10 -4.63 -6.32 1.67
C THR A 10 -5.52 -5.07 1.60
N ILE A 11 -6.25 -4.92 0.52
CA ILE A 11 -7.33 -3.93 0.43
C ILE A 11 -8.60 -4.57 1.02
N PRO A 12 -9.21 -3.99 2.06
CA PRO A 12 -10.47 -4.48 2.59
C PRO A 12 -11.63 -4.06 1.67
N PHE A 13 -11.81 -4.77 0.56
CA PHE A 13 -12.83 -4.48 -0.46
C PHE A 13 -14.27 -4.51 0.05
N TRP A 14 -14.51 -5.08 1.22
CA TRP A 14 -15.81 -5.09 1.89
C TRP A 14 -16.08 -3.80 2.67
N SER A 15 -15.04 -3.01 2.98
CA SER A 15 -15.18 -1.75 3.72
C SER A 15 -15.86 -0.68 2.86
N ASP A 16 -16.98 -0.17 3.33
CA ASP A 16 -17.69 0.89 2.62
C ASP A 16 -16.91 2.21 2.71
N ALA A 17 -16.23 2.49 3.83
CA ALA A 17 -15.35 3.64 3.97
C ALA A 17 -14.21 3.66 2.93
N VAL A 18 -13.59 2.49 2.66
CA VAL A 18 -12.53 2.40 1.63
C VAL A 18 -13.10 2.53 0.23
N LYS A 19 -14.26 1.90 -0.05
CA LYS A 19 -14.92 2.02 -1.36
C LYS A 19 -15.29 3.46 -1.68
N GLU A 20 -15.96 4.14 -0.76
CA GLU A 20 -16.41 5.51 -0.96
C GLU A 20 -15.24 6.48 -1.11
N ALA A 21 -14.17 6.30 -0.32
CA ALA A 21 -13.01 7.19 -0.36
C ALA A 21 -12.10 6.97 -1.57
N LEU A 22 -11.88 5.71 -2.01
CA LEU A 22 -10.78 5.37 -2.90
C LEU A 22 -11.15 4.49 -4.10
N LEU A 23 -12.31 3.84 -4.14
CA LEU A 23 -12.68 2.91 -5.21
C LEU A 23 -13.83 3.43 -6.08
N LEU A 24 -14.71 4.25 -5.52
CA LEU A 24 -15.90 4.79 -6.19
C LEU A 24 -15.90 6.32 -6.18
N ASN A 25 -14.73 6.93 -6.15
CA ASN A 25 -14.56 8.37 -5.98
C ASN A 25 -13.58 8.94 -7.03
N ASP A 26 -14.01 9.95 -7.76
CA ASP A 26 -13.18 10.64 -8.75
C ASP A 26 -12.13 11.55 -8.11
N SER A 27 -12.30 11.91 -6.84
CA SER A 27 -11.36 12.77 -6.11
C SER A 27 -10.12 12.04 -5.59
N ALA A 28 -10.19 10.71 -5.42
CA ALA A 28 -9.06 9.89 -5.00
C ALA A 28 -9.23 8.44 -5.50
N GLN A 29 -8.15 7.83 -5.93
CA GLN A 29 -8.17 6.47 -6.48
C GLN A 29 -6.93 5.68 -6.07
N ILE A 30 -7.09 4.36 -5.88
CA ILE A 30 -5.97 3.44 -5.74
C ILE A 30 -5.36 3.18 -7.12
N VAL A 31 -4.13 3.66 -7.34
CA VAL A 31 -3.41 3.51 -8.62
C VAL A 31 -2.48 2.30 -8.65
N GLY A 32 -2.24 1.67 -7.51
CA GLY A 32 -1.43 0.47 -7.42
C GLY A 32 -1.58 -0.20 -6.05
N CYS A 33 -1.41 -1.52 -6.03
CA CYS A 33 -1.45 -2.30 -4.81
C CYS A 33 -0.27 -3.27 -4.77
N GLU A 34 0.42 -3.32 -3.63
CA GLU A 34 1.56 -4.20 -3.41
C GLU A 34 1.26 -5.66 -3.80
N LEU A 35 0.10 -6.19 -3.41
CA LEU A 35 -0.24 -7.60 -3.64
C LEU A 35 -0.61 -7.93 -5.10
N SER A 36 -0.89 -6.94 -5.92
CA SER A 36 -1.11 -7.11 -7.36
C SER A 36 0.17 -6.96 -8.19
N GLN A 37 1.22 -6.43 -7.59
CA GLN A 37 2.53 -6.26 -8.24
C GLN A 37 3.43 -7.44 -7.88
N VAL A 38 3.12 -8.60 -8.47
CA VAL A 38 3.94 -9.80 -8.31
C VAL A 38 5.26 -9.57 -9.05
N ALA A 39 6.32 -9.38 -8.25
CA ALA A 39 7.71 -9.44 -8.67
C ALA A 39 7.99 -8.88 -10.08
N ASP A 40 8.23 -7.58 -10.14
CA ASP A 40 8.89 -6.96 -11.29
C ASP A 40 10.36 -7.42 -11.30
N LEU A 41 10.54 -8.71 -11.52
CA LEU A 41 11.83 -9.32 -11.74
C LEU A 41 11.99 -9.47 -13.25
N SER A 42 12.69 -8.51 -13.85
CA SER A 42 13.27 -8.63 -15.18
C SER A 42 14.37 -9.71 -15.24
N VAL A 43 14.18 -10.78 -14.49
CA VAL A 43 15.07 -11.93 -14.48
C VAL A 43 14.56 -12.89 -15.54
N HIS A 44 15.30 -12.98 -16.62
CA HIS A 44 15.07 -13.99 -17.65
C HIS A 44 16.14 -15.06 -17.54
N SER A 45 15.73 -16.31 -17.38
CA SER A 45 16.57 -17.49 -17.52
C SER A 45 16.03 -18.37 -18.65
N GLU A 46 16.93 -19.04 -19.36
CA GLU A 46 16.53 -20.08 -20.33
C GLU A 46 15.94 -21.32 -19.64
N ASP A 47 16.24 -21.50 -18.35
CA ASP A 47 15.63 -22.52 -17.51
C ASP A 47 14.40 -21.94 -16.76
N PRO A 48 13.17 -22.41 -17.08
CA PRO A 48 11.96 -21.94 -16.43
C PRO A 48 11.92 -22.24 -14.93
N TYR A 49 12.59 -23.28 -14.46
CA TYR A 49 12.65 -23.59 -13.02
C TYR A 49 13.56 -22.61 -12.28
N GLU A 50 14.66 -22.20 -12.90
CA GLU A 50 15.53 -21.17 -12.35
C GLU A 50 14.79 -19.83 -12.30
N GLU A 51 14.08 -19.43 -13.36
CA GLU A 51 13.28 -18.22 -13.37
C GLU A 51 12.22 -18.21 -12.26
N MET A 52 11.50 -19.34 -12.08
CA MET A 52 10.53 -19.46 -10.99
C MET A 52 11.19 -19.37 -9.61
N ALA A 53 12.33 -20.03 -9.41
CA ALA A 53 13.07 -19.98 -8.16
C ALA A 53 13.54 -18.55 -7.84
N MET A 54 14.04 -17.83 -8.83
CA MET A 54 14.44 -16.42 -8.67
C MET A 54 13.26 -15.53 -8.29
N ARG A 55 12.10 -15.69 -8.94
CA ARG A 55 10.88 -14.95 -8.60
C ARG A 55 10.46 -15.19 -7.14
N LEU A 56 10.56 -16.39 -6.64
CA LEU A 56 10.25 -16.72 -5.24
C LEU A 56 11.27 -16.13 -4.27
N VAL A 57 12.56 -16.29 -4.55
CA VAL A 57 13.65 -15.86 -3.66
C VAL A 57 13.74 -14.34 -3.57
N TYR A 58 13.57 -13.65 -4.69
CA TYR A 58 13.70 -12.19 -4.74
C TYR A 58 12.37 -11.44 -4.58
N HIS A 59 11.27 -12.15 -4.37
CA HIS A 59 9.98 -11.52 -4.12
C HIS A 59 10.04 -10.52 -2.95
N ALA A 60 9.39 -9.38 -3.09
CA ALA A 60 9.44 -8.30 -2.10
C ALA A 60 8.96 -8.73 -0.70
N LEU A 61 8.04 -9.69 -0.61
CA LEU A 61 7.56 -10.25 0.65
C LEU A 61 8.48 -11.35 1.24
N ASN A 62 9.53 -11.75 0.52
CA ASN A 62 10.48 -12.77 0.97
C ASN A 62 11.80 -12.11 1.36
N GLY A 63 12.02 -11.93 2.66
CA GLY A 63 13.26 -11.36 3.18
C GLY A 63 13.04 -10.24 4.20
N PRO A 64 14.02 -9.35 4.38
CA PRO A 64 13.93 -8.27 5.35
C PRO A 64 12.88 -7.24 4.93
N ILE A 65 12.30 -6.58 5.93
CA ILE A 65 11.26 -5.55 5.71
C ILE A 65 11.72 -4.40 4.81
N SER A 66 13.02 -4.10 4.79
CA SER A 66 13.59 -3.08 3.92
C SER A 66 13.34 -3.36 2.44
N ARG A 67 13.49 -4.62 2.00
CA ARG A 67 13.21 -5.03 0.61
C ARG A 67 11.76 -4.72 0.21
N ARG A 68 10.82 -5.05 1.10
CA ARG A 68 9.40 -4.78 0.89
C ARG A 68 9.11 -3.29 0.79
N ILE A 69 9.70 -2.50 1.70
CA ILE A 69 9.52 -1.05 1.73
C ILE A 69 10.11 -0.40 0.48
N GLU A 70 11.31 -0.78 0.07
CA GLU A 70 12.00 -0.26 -1.11
C GLU A 70 11.22 -0.58 -2.40
N ALA A 71 10.73 -1.81 -2.54
CA ALA A 71 9.86 -2.18 -3.66
C ALA A 71 8.56 -1.35 -3.66
N GLY A 72 7.92 -1.18 -2.52
CA GLY A 72 6.72 -0.35 -2.39
C GLY A 72 6.95 1.11 -2.78
N ILE A 73 8.05 1.72 -2.32
CA ILE A 73 8.42 3.09 -2.71
C ILE A 73 8.68 3.20 -4.21
N HIS A 74 9.40 2.22 -4.78
CA HIS A 74 9.68 2.17 -6.22
C HIS A 74 8.38 2.15 -7.03
N HIS A 75 7.46 1.22 -6.72
CA HIS A 75 6.20 1.08 -7.43
C HIS A 75 5.26 2.27 -7.21
N ALA A 76 5.21 2.83 -5.99
CA ALA A 76 4.43 4.04 -5.72
C ALA A 76 4.88 5.22 -6.58
N LYS A 77 6.20 5.41 -6.73
CA LYS A 77 6.78 6.43 -7.61
C LYS A 77 6.47 6.17 -9.08
N GLN A 78 6.60 4.92 -9.55
CA GLN A 78 6.26 4.56 -10.93
C GLN A 78 4.78 4.80 -11.23
N ALA A 79 3.89 4.55 -10.28
CA ALA A 79 2.46 4.80 -10.41
C ALA A 79 2.07 6.29 -10.28
N GLY A 80 3.01 7.17 -9.95
CA GLY A 80 2.75 8.58 -9.72
C GLY A 80 1.83 8.81 -8.52
N ALA A 81 2.05 8.06 -7.43
CA ALA A 81 1.24 8.16 -6.24
C ALA A 81 1.53 9.46 -5.45
N ASP A 82 0.48 10.17 -5.07
CA ASP A 82 0.54 11.37 -4.22
C ASP A 82 0.68 11.00 -2.74
N GLY A 83 0.25 9.79 -2.36
CA GLY A 83 0.35 9.26 -1.03
C GLY A 83 0.24 7.75 -0.99
N ALA A 84 0.47 7.15 0.17
CA ALA A 84 0.38 5.71 0.36
C ALA A 84 -0.47 5.35 1.59
N VAL A 85 -1.14 4.21 1.53
CA VAL A 85 -1.82 3.61 2.67
C VAL A 85 -1.13 2.29 3.00
N TRP A 86 -0.73 2.11 4.25
CA TRP A 86 -0.25 0.84 4.79
C TRP A 86 -1.34 0.22 5.66
N PHE A 87 -1.88 -0.92 5.23
CA PHE A 87 -2.92 -1.59 5.97
C PHE A 87 -2.34 -2.65 6.92
N ASN A 88 -2.50 -2.43 8.21
CA ASN A 88 -2.13 -3.37 9.26
C ASN A 88 -3.29 -4.34 9.51
N HIS A 89 -3.21 -5.55 8.97
CA HIS A 89 -4.12 -6.61 9.38
C HIS A 89 -3.72 -7.12 10.76
N TRP A 90 -4.67 -7.16 11.70
CA TRP A 90 -4.41 -7.45 13.12
C TRP A 90 -3.70 -8.78 13.38
N GLY A 91 -3.97 -9.82 12.59
CA GLY A 91 -3.30 -11.11 12.69
C GLY A 91 -1.94 -11.20 12.02
N CYS A 92 -1.49 -10.16 11.31
CA CYS A 92 -0.28 -10.21 10.49
C CYS A 92 0.90 -9.51 11.17
N LYS A 93 1.77 -10.29 11.79
CA LYS A 93 3.00 -9.76 12.42
C LYS A 93 3.92 -9.05 11.41
N HIS A 94 3.90 -9.47 10.17
CA HIS A 94 4.75 -8.91 9.12
C HIS A 94 4.33 -7.48 8.74
N THR A 95 3.04 -7.18 8.73
CA THR A 95 2.55 -5.81 8.50
C THR A 95 2.70 -4.94 9.74
N LEU A 96 2.24 -5.42 10.89
CA LEU A 96 2.29 -4.67 12.14
C LEU A 96 3.72 -4.26 12.54
N GLY A 97 4.66 -5.22 12.46
CA GLY A 97 6.05 -4.98 12.86
C GLY A 97 6.82 -3.98 11.99
N GLY A 98 6.42 -3.85 10.72
CA GLY A 98 7.11 -3.00 9.75
C GLY A 98 6.50 -1.62 9.53
N SER A 99 5.28 -1.38 9.97
CA SER A 99 4.48 -0.22 9.56
C SER A 99 5.11 1.14 9.88
N ARG A 100 5.70 1.28 11.08
CA ARG A 100 6.37 2.55 11.46
C ARG A 100 7.65 2.80 10.69
N ILE A 101 8.41 1.74 10.38
CA ILE A 101 9.61 1.83 9.56
C ILE A 101 9.20 2.20 8.12
N ALA A 102 8.16 1.57 7.62
CA ALA A 102 7.61 1.87 6.30
C ALA A 102 7.17 3.33 6.20
N LYS A 103 6.36 3.82 7.16
CA LYS A 103 5.91 5.21 7.18
C LYS A 103 7.07 6.18 7.09
N LYS A 104 8.09 6.02 7.96
CA LYS A 104 9.26 6.88 7.96
C LYS A 104 9.98 6.88 6.61
N ARG A 105 10.19 5.70 6.00
CA ARG A 105 10.91 5.55 4.74
C ARG A 105 10.13 6.12 3.55
N PHE A 106 8.81 5.97 3.52
CA PHE A 106 7.95 6.55 2.49
C PHE A 106 7.93 8.08 2.59
N GLU A 107 7.83 8.64 3.81
CA GLU A 107 7.88 10.08 4.05
C GLU A 107 9.26 10.66 3.66
N GLU A 108 10.37 10.00 4.00
CA GLU A 108 11.72 10.36 3.55
C GLU A 108 11.86 10.32 2.01
N ALA A 109 11.09 9.48 1.34
CA ALA A 109 11.04 9.38 -0.12
C ALA A 109 10.10 10.41 -0.78
N GLY A 110 9.45 11.27 0.01
CA GLY A 110 8.51 12.29 -0.45
C GLY A 110 7.09 11.78 -0.68
N ILE A 111 6.73 10.61 -0.13
CA ILE A 111 5.40 10.02 -0.24
C ILE A 111 4.78 9.94 1.16
N PRO A 112 3.86 10.85 1.52
CA PRO A 112 3.13 10.77 2.78
C PRO A 112 2.43 9.42 2.94
N MET A 113 2.40 8.87 4.17
CA MET A 113 1.82 7.55 4.41
C MET A 113 0.85 7.55 5.58
N LEU A 114 -0.35 7.05 5.33
CA LEU A 114 -1.34 6.70 6.35
C LEU A 114 -1.18 5.22 6.74
N ILE A 115 -1.14 4.94 8.04
CA ILE A 115 -1.26 3.58 8.56
C ILE A 115 -2.71 3.38 9.00
N LEU A 116 -3.39 2.37 8.45
CA LEU A 116 -4.71 1.93 8.88
C LEU A 116 -4.59 0.56 9.56
N ASP A 117 -5.33 0.38 10.63
CA ASP A 117 -5.38 -0.87 11.37
C ASP A 117 -6.78 -1.48 11.24
N GLY A 118 -6.87 -2.78 11.01
CA GLY A 118 -8.15 -3.44 10.87
C GLY A 118 -8.04 -4.93 10.58
N ASP A 119 -9.19 -5.56 10.39
CA ASP A 119 -9.27 -6.93 9.89
C ASP A 119 -9.49 -6.88 8.36
N GLY A 120 -8.55 -7.39 7.59
CA GLY A 120 -8.65 -7.45 6.14
C GLY A 120 -9.54 -8.59 5.63
N CYS A 121 -10.01 -9.45 6.52
CA CYS A 121 -10.73 -10.68 6.17
C CYS A 121 -12.16 -10.73 6.73
N ASP A 122 -12.39 -10.16 7.91
CA ASP A 122 -13.68 -10.21 8.59
C ASP A 122 -14.34 -8.83 8.70
N ARG A 123 -15.46 -8.68 7.99
CA ARG A 123 -16.24 -7.45 7.97
C ARG A 123 -16.82 -7.10 9.35
N SER A 124 -17.10 -8.07 10.20
CA SER A 124 -17.71 -7.84 11.52
C SER A 124 -16.79 -7.07 12.47
N HIS A 125 -15.48 -7.09 12.22
CA HIS A 125 -14.46 -6.38 12.98
C HIS A 125 -14.13 -4.98 12.40
N GLY A 126 -14.90 -4.49 11.44
CA GLY A 126 -14.64 -3.23 10.75
C GLY A 126 -14.91 -2.00 11.64
N GLY A 127 -13.89 -1.18 11.85
CA GLY A 127 -14.03 0.18 12.43
C GLY A 127 -14.34 1.23 11.35
N GLU A 128 -15.47 1.08 10.66
CA GLU A 128 -15.82 1.91 9.47
C GLU A 128 -15.73 3.42 9.73
N GLY A 129 -16.30 3.88 10.85
CA GLY A 129 -16.25 5.31 11.19
C GLY A 129 -14.83 5.83 11.44
N GLN A 130 -13.98 5.04 12.08
CA GLN A 130 -12.58 5.41 12.30
C GLN A 130 -11.80 5.41 10.97
N THR A 131 -12.03 4.41 10.13
CA THR A 131 -11.41 4.30 8.81
C THR A 131 -11.80 5.49 7.93
N SER A 132 -13.10 5.81 7.86
CA SER A 132 -13.62 6.96 7.11
C SER A 132 -12.99 8.28 7.56
N THR A 133 -12.97 8.54 8.87
CA THR A 133 -12.38 9.77 9.44
C THR A 133 -10.90 9.89 9.10
N ARG A 134 -10.13 8.80 9.25
CA ARG A 134 -8.67 8.82 9.01
C ARG A 134 -8.32 8.94 7.53
N LEU A 135 -9.07 8.26 6.66
CA LEU A 135 -8.91 8.42 5.20
C LEU A 135 -9.28 9.83 4.76
N GLY A 136 -10.40 10.38 5.24
CA GLY A 136 -10.81 11.75 4.93
C GLY A 136 -9.74 12.78 5.29
N ALA A 137 -9.27 12.76 6.54
CA ALA A 137 -8.21 13.67 6.99
C ALA A 137 -6.90 13.49 6.20
N PHE A 138 -6.55 12.26 5.80
CA PHE A 138 -5.37 12.01 4.99
C PHE A 138 -5.50 12.59 3.58
N LEU A 139 -6.65 12.43 2.95
CA LEU A 139 -6.91 12.97 1.61
C LEU A 139 -6.97 14.51 1.61
N GLU A 140 -7.54 15.12 2.65
CA GLU A 140 -7.50 16.57 2.86
C GLU A 140 -6.06 17.07 2.97
N MET A 141 -5.26 16.44 3.82
CA MET A 141 -3.83 16.77 3.96
C MET A 141 -3.10 16.71 2.61
N LEU A 142 -3.34 15.68 1.78
CA LEU A 142 -2.72 15.57 0.45
C LEU A 142 -3.18 16.71 -0.49
N GLY A 143 -4.39 17.26 -0.29
CA GLY A 143 -4.90 18.42 -1.03
C GLY A 143 -4.12 19.70 -0.73
N ASP A 144 -3.73 19.91 0.51
CA ASP A 144 -3.01 21.10 0.95
C ASP A 144 -1.56 21.15 0.42
N PHE A 145 -0.94 19.99 0.16
CA PHE A 145 0.41 19.93 -0.42
C PHE A 145 0.52 20.38 -1.89
N ASP A 146 -0.60 20.48 -2.62
CA ASP A 146 -0.59 20.96 -4.02
C ASP A 146 -0.55 22.48 -4.12
N HIS A 147 -0.61 23.21 -3.00
CA HIS A 147 -0.68 24.68 -2.95
C HIS A 147 0.62 25.36 -2.50
N GLU A 148 1.69 24.59 -2.24
CA GLU A 148 3.04 25.07 -1.98
C GLU A 148 3.97 24.81 -3.18
#